data_ee089ceb45aeb1743bc43c9c3e6759d6
#
_entry.id   ee089ceb45aeb1743bc43c9c3e6759d6
#
_cell.length_a   1.000
_cell.length_b   1.000
_cell.length_c   1.000
_cell.angle_alpha   90.00
_cell.angle_beta   90.00
_cell.angle_gamma   90.00
#
_symmetry.space_group_name_H-M   'P 1'
#
loop_
_entity.id
_entity.type
_entity.pdbx_description
1 polymer ?
#
loop_
_entity_poly.entity_id
_entity_poly.type
_entity_poly.pdbx_seq_one_letter_code
_entity_poly.pdbx_strand_id
1 'polypeptide(L)'
;AMFRPTSPQSSLFEVDAVLPDALPKEDWCYLYREKILPLIDEEAFRPLYAESGGRPNAPIQAMVSLLIFMSLEKLTWRAAEYLFPRRLDWMIATHTASGEAHIDHTTLFKFYQRLEGNPVARGLFTTLVEAFTQACGISVKTQRTDSFFVHGWLRILSRYGLFKETLATFLRALRKHQPGLYEKISPALSQDYLEK
;
A
#
# COMPACT_ATOMS: atom_id res chain seq x y z
N ALA A 1 11.23 7.48 13.11
CA ALA A 1 11.27 8.81 12.50
C ALA A 1 10.35 9.74 13.25
N MET A 2 10.71 11.02 13.29
CA MET A 2 9.90 12.09 13.88
C MET A 2 8.91 12.59 12.82
N PHE A 3 7.67 12.90 13.25
CA PHE A 3 6.68 13.50 12.37
C PHE A 3 7.07 14.92 11.96
N ARG A 4 7.05 15.19 10.66
CA ARG A 4 7.22 16.50 10.08
C ARG A 4 6.31 16.61 8.85
N PRO A 5 5.32 17.52 8.84
CA PRO A 5 4.48 17.74 7.67
C PRO A 5 5.29 18.31 6.51
N THR A 6 4.85 18.08 5.32
CA THR A 6 5.45 18.66 4.11
C THR A 6 5.27 20.19 4.13
N SER A 7 6.30 20.91 3.74
CA SER A 7 6.19 22.37 3.63
C SER A 7 5.22 22.74 2.50
N PRO A 8 4.28 23.67 2.73
CA PRO A 8 3.41 24.16 1.66
C PRO A 8 4.13 25.07 0.64
N GLN A 9 5.40 25.38 0.91
CA GLN A 9 6.17 26.25 0.04
C GLN A 9 6.59 25.51 -1.23
N SER A 10 6.19 26.04 -2.39
CA SER A 10 6.60 25.56 -3.70
C SER A 10 8.12 25.70 -3.88
N SER A 11 8.72 24.66 -4.42
CA SER A 11 10.15 24.68 -4.76
C SER A 11 10.35 25.30 -6.15
N LEU A 12 11.40 26.09 -6.31
CA LEU A 12 11.83 26.60 -7.64
C LEU A 12 12.23 25.47 -8.59
N PHE A 13 12.50 24.29 -8.08
CA PHE A 13 12.88 23.09 -8.83
C PHE A 13 11.71 22.14 -9.08
N GLU A 14 10.47 22.61 -8.93
CA GLU A 14 9.31 21.84 -9.38
C GLU A 14 9.40 21.57 -10.87
N VAL A 15 8.96 20.38 -11.26
CA VAL A 15 9.03 19.96 -12.67
C VAL A 15 8.32 20.95 -13.59
N ASP A 16 7.15 21.44 -13.18
CA ASP A 16 6.39 22.43 -13.95
C ASP A 16 7.08 23.78 -14.12
N ALA A 17 7.88 24.18 -13.13
CA ALA A 17 8.64 25.43 -13.19
C ALA A 17 9.89 25.30 -14.07
N VAL A 18 10.52 24.12 -14.06
CA VAL A 18 11.75 23.85 -14.82
C VAL A 18 11.45 23.39 -16.25
N LEU A 19 10.39 22.62 -16.44
CA LEU A 19 9.96 22.02 -17.71
C LEU A 19 8.43 22.21 -17.89
N PRO A 20 7.95 23.44 -18.18
CA PRO A 20 6.53 23.75 -18.16
C PRO A 20 5.69 23.00 -19.20
N ASP A 21 6.31 22.51 -20.27
CA ASP A 21 5.64 21.78 -21.35
C ASP A 21 6.10 20.31 -21.45
N ALA A 22 6.63 19.75 -20.35
CA ALA A 22 7.15 18.38 -20.35
C ALA A 22 6.07 17.33 -20.58
N LEU A 23 4.86 17.57 -20.09
CA LEU A 23 3.68 16.70 -20.27
C LEU A 23 2.46 17.54 -20.66
N PRO A 24 1.51 16.96 -21.41
CA PRO A 24 0.21 17.61 -21.69
C PRO A 24 -0.52 17.98 -20.39
N LYS A 25 -1.16 19.15 -20.37
CA LYS A 25 -1.88 19.62 -19.16
C LYS A 25 -3.07 18.74 -18.76
N GLU A 26 -3.57 17.95 -19.69
CA GLU A 26 -4.65 16.97 -19.51
C GLU A 26 -4.14 15.63 -18.99
N ASP A 27 -2.83 15.47 -18.80
CA ASP A 27 -2.25 14.21 -18.30
C ASP A 27 -2.76 13.89 -16.90
N TRP A 28 -2.89 12.61 -16.61
CA TRP A 28 -3.40 12.07 -15.36
C TRP A 28 -2.69 12.62 -14.11
N CYS A 29 -1.41 12.95 -14.23
CA CYS A 29 -0.59 13.41 -13.10
C CYS A 29 -1.06 14.77 -12.57
N TYR A 30 -1.53 15.67 -13.43
CA TYR A 30 -2.10 16.96 -13.02
C TYR A 30 -3.43 16.77 -12.32
N LEU A 31 -4.29 15.90 -12.88
CA LEU A 31 -5.59 15.56 -12.26
C LEU A 31 -5.39 14.89 -10.89
N TYR A 32 -4.41 13.99 -10.78
CA TYR A 32 -4.06 13.36 -9.52
C TYR A 32 -3.63 14.39 -8.48
N ARG A 33 -2.72 15.29 -8.85
CA ARG A 33 -2.23 16.37 -7.99
C ARG A 33 -3.36 17.28 -7.50
N GLU A 34 -4.30 17.60 -8.40
CA GLU A 34 -5.41 18.50 -8.08
C GLU A 34 -6.49 17.83 -7.23
N LYS A 35 -6.86 16.60 -7.55
CA LYS A 35 -8.05 15.94 -6.97
C LYS A 35 -7.73 14.91 -5.90
N ILE A 36 -6.61 14.20 -6.01
CA ILE A 36 -6.30 13.05 -5.14
C ILE A 36 -5.30 13.43 -4.06
N LEU A 37 -4.22 14.09 -4.42
CA LEU A 37 -3.15 14.45 -3.47
C LEU A 37 -3.67 15.21 -2.24
N PRO A 38 -4.59 16.21 -2.37
CA PRO A 38 -5.13 16.93 -1.21
C PRO A 38 -6.02 16.09 -0.28
N LEU A 39 -6.52 14.94 -0.73
CA LEU A 39 -7.29 14.02 0.12
C LEU A 39 -6.41 13.23 1.09
N ILE A 40 -5.09 13.24 0.87
CA ILE A 40 -4.12 12.59 1.75
C ILE A 40 -3.77 13.57 2.87
N ASP A 41 -4.53 13.51 3.96
CA ASP A 41 -4.28 14.32 5.16
C ASP A 41 -3.06 13.79 5.91
N GLU A 42 -1.94 14.50 5.86
CA GLU A 42 -0.70 14.11 6.53
C GLU A 42 -0.84 14.06 8.06
N GLU A 43 -1.67 14.91 8.65
CA GLU A 43 -1.87 14.97 10.11
C GLU A 43 -2.50 13.68 10.64
N ALA A 44 -3.33 13.01 9.86
CA ALA A 44 -3.90 11.71 10.22
C ALA A 44 -2.83 10.64 10.46
N PHE A 45 -1.63 10.81 9.89
CA PHE A 45 -0.50 9.88 10.06
C PHE A 45 0.40 10.21 11.25
N ARG A 46 0.19 11.33 11.92
CA ARG A 46 0.98 11.74 13.09
C ARG A 46 1.15 10.63 14.14
N PRO A 47 0.12 9.84 14.50
CA PRO A 47 0.25 8.77 15.49
C PRO A 47 1.21 7.64 15.09
N LEU A 48 1.58 7.54 13.80
CA LEU A 48 2.52 6.54 13.31
C LEU A 48 3.99 6.90 13.52
N TYR A 49 4.27 8.09 14.04
CA TYR A 49 5.60 8.65 14.20
C TYR A 49 5.85 9.10 15.63
N ALA A 50 7.12 9.19 16.01
CA ALA A 50 7.49 9.75 17.30
C ALA A 50 7.25 11.27 17.32
N GLU A 51 6.83 11.79 18.47
CA GLU A 51 6.62 13.24 18.65
C GLU A 51 7.93 14.03 18.58
N SER A 52 9.02 13.43 19.09
CA SER A 52 10.33 14.07 19.11
C SER A 52 11.46 13.07 18.90
N GLY A 53 12.58 13.55 18.38
CA GLY A 53 13.81 12.78 18.21
C GLY A 53 13.84 11.97 16.91
N GLY A 54 15.03 11.78 16.38
CA GLY A 54 15.31 11.02 15.18
C GLY A 54 15.18 11.83 13.87
N ARG A 55 15.45 11.17 12.77
CA ARG A 55 15.36 11.78 11.43
C ARG A 55 13.90 12.10 11.08
N PRO A 56 13.62 13.25 10.43
CA PRO A 56 12.29 13.53 9.88
C PRO A 56 11.81 12.42 8.94
N ASN A 57 10.49 12.23 8.86
CA ASN A 57 9.89 11.32 7.90
C ASN A 57 10.11 11.79 6.46
N ALA A 58 10.08 10.86 5.52
CA ALA A 58 9.90 11.21 4.12
C ALA A 58 8.49 11.82 3.91
N PRO A 59 8.26 12.62 2.85
CA PRO A 59 6.96 13.22 2.59
C PRO A 59 5.84 12.17 2.53
N ILE A 60 4.84 12.31 3.38
CA ILE A 60 3.80 11.29 3.55
C ILE A 60 2.94 11.18 2.30
N GLN A 61 2.55 12.33 1.72
CA GLN A 61 1.79 12.36 0.48
C GLN A 61 2.50 11.63 -0.65
N ALA A 62 3.82 11.83 -0.79
CA ALA A 62 4.62 11.10 -1.77
C ALA A 62 4.69 9.60 -1.47
N MET A 63 4.88 9.19 -0.20
CA MET A 63 4.91 7.77 0.17
C MET A 63 3.57 7.07 -0.11
N VAL A 64 2.45 7.68 0.24
CA VAL A 64 1.10 7.14 -0.05
C VAL A 64 0.89 7.04 -1.56
N SER A 65 1.21 8.10 -2.30
CA SER A 65 1.08 8.11 -3.76
C SER A 65 1.92 7.02 -4.42
N LEU A 66 3.17 6.82 -3.97
CA LEU A 66 4.01 5.72 -4.47
C LEU A 66 3.41 4.34 -4.21
N LEU A 67 2.78 4.12 -3.04
CA LEU A 67 2.09 2.85 -2.78
C LEU A 67 0.92 2.63 -3.75
N ILE A 68 0.17 3.70 -4.07
CA ILE A 68 -0.91 3.65 -5.06
C ILE A 68 -0.34 3.33 -6.46
N PHE A 69 0.69 4.05 -6.91
CA PHE A 69 1.31 3.85 -8.23
C PHE A 69 1.92 2.45 -8.36
N MET A 70 2.62 1.98 -7.31
CA MET A 70 3.14 0.60 -7.27
C MET A 70 2.05 -0.44 -7.43
N SER A 71 0.90 -0.23 -6.78
CA SER A 71 -0.24 -1.14 -6.86
C SER A 71 -0.84 -1.15 -8.27
N LEU A 72 -1.05 0.01 -8.87
CA LEU A 72 -1.61 0.17 -10.20
C LEU A 72 -0.70 -0.42 -11.28
N GLU A 73 0.60 -0.18 -11.20
CA GLU A 73 1.57 -0.63 -12.20
C GLU A 73 2.21 -2.00 -11.84
N LYS A 74 1.81 -2.63 -10.72
CA LYS A 74 2.33 -3.92 -10.24
C LYS A 74 3.85 -3.93 -10.03
N LEU A 75 4.38 -2.86 -9.50
CA LEU A 75 5.82 -2.65 -9.31
C LEU A 75 6.33 -3.23 -8.00
N THR A 76 7.63 -3.56 -7.99
CA THR A 76 8.34 -3.92 -6.77
C THR A 76 8.83 -2.68 -6.02
N TRP A 77 9.16 -2.82 -4.74
CA TRP A 77 9.71 -1.74 -3.91
C TRP A 77 10.96 -1.09 -4.51
N ARG A 78 11.86 -1.90 -5.04
CA ARG A 78 13.09 -1.42 -5.70
C ARG A 78 12.81 -0.75 -7.03
N ALA A 79 11.79 -1.20 -7.76
CA ALA A 79 11.38 -0.55 -8.99
C ALA A 79 10.82 0.85 -8.71
N ALA A 80 10.02 1.03 -7.65
CA ALA A 80 9.50 2.33 -7.26
C ALA A 80 10.63 3.30 -6.87
N GLU A 81 11.59 2.87 -6.04
CA GLU A 81 12.77 3.66 -5.71
C GLU A 81 13.56 4.07 -6.96
N TYR A 82 13.75 3.16 -7.91
CA TYR A 82 14.46 3.43 -9.15
C TYR A 82 13.72 4.39 -10.08
N LEU A 83 12.39 4.24 -10.18
CA LEU A 83 11.54 5.00 -11.10
C LEU A 83 11.22 6.39 -10.59
N PHE A 84 11.00 6.59 -9.29
CA PHE A 84 10.55 7.86 -8.75
C PHE A 84 11.40 9.05 -9.19
N PRO A 85 12.74 9.02 -9.10
CA PRO A 85 13.59 10.14 -9.56
C PRO A 85 13.73 10.25 -11.09
N ARG A 86 13.06 9.40 -11.87
CA ARG A 86 13.16 9.32 -13.33
C ARG A 86 11.84 9.57 -14.03
N ARG A 87 10.73 9.59 -13.28
CA ARG A 87 9.38 9.74 -13.81
C ARG A 87 8.84 11.14 -13.53
N LEU A 88 8.76 11.96 -14.57
CA LEU A 88 8.22 13.32 -14.47
C LEU A 88 6.75 13.31 -14.05
N ASP A 89 5.95 12.40 -14.58
CA ASP A 89 4.55 12.22 -14.22
C ASP A 89 4.36 11.93 -12.73
N TRP A 90 5.20 11.09 -12.13
CA TRP A 90 5.16 10.82 -10.70
C TRP A 90 5.58 12.02 -9.85
N MET A 91 6.60 12.77 -10.29
CA MET A 91 7.03 13.98 -9.60
C MET A 91 5.95 15.05 -9.63
N ILE A 92 5.30 15.25 -10.79
CA ILE A 92 4.18 16.17 -10.93
C ILE A 92 3.01 15.74 -10.06
N ALA A 93 2.61 14.47 -10.13
CA ALA A 93 1.50 13.93 -9.36
C ALA A 93 1.69 14.06 -7.84
N THR A 94 2.93 13.90 -7.36
CA THR A 94 3.27 13.98 -5.93
C THR A 94 3.70 15.38 -5.48
N HIS A 95 3.70 16.34 -6.38
CA HIS A 95 4.20 17.71 -6.13
C HIS A 95 5.62 17.70 -5.54
N THR A 96 6.48 16.86 -6.09
CA THR A 96 7.86 16.68 -5.61
C THR A 96 8.82 17.32 -6.59
N ALA A 97 9.72 18.13 -6.07
CA ALA A 97 10.73 18.81 -6.88
C ALA A 97 11.77 17.83 -7.47
N SER A 98 12.35 18.24 -8.62
CA SER A 98 13.38 17.50 -9.32
C SER A 98 14.59 17.28 -8.46
N GLY A 99 15.06 16.62 -7.78
CA GLY A 99 16.19 16.45 -6.85
C GLY A 99 15.74 16.00 -5.45
N GLU A 100 14.44 16.14 -5.16
CA GLU A 100 13.84 15.66 -3.92
C GLU A 100 13.08 14.35 -4.10
N ALA A 101 12.86 13.91 -5.34
CA ALA A 101 12.14 12.70 -5.70
C ALA A 101 12.95 11.43 -5.39
N HIS A 102 13.32 11.26 -4.14
CA HIS A 102 14.07 10.09 -3.68
C HIS A 102 13.50 9.53 -2.38
N ILE A 103 12.92 8.34 -2.45
CA ILE A 103 12.47 7.57 -1.30
C ILE A 103 13.03 6.16 -1.41
N ASP A 104 13.87 5.79 -0.46
CA ASP A 104 14.49 4.47 -0.37
C ASP A 104 13.41 3.37 -0.17
N HIS A 105 13.56 2.24 -0.85
CA HIS A 105 12.62 1.13 -0.81
C HIS A 105 12.39 0.58 0.60
N THR A 106 13.41 0.63 1.48
CA THR A 106 13.26 0.18 2.87
C THR A 106 12.43 1.16 3.69
N THR A 107 12.53 2.46 3.40
CA THR A 107 11.70 3.51 4.01
C THR A 107 10.25 3.34 3.61
N LEU A 108 9.99 3.13 2.32
CA LEU A 108 8.64 2.91 1.80
C LEU A 108 8.03 1.60 2.34
N PHE A 109 8.81 0.53 2.41
CA PHE A 109 8.37 -0.75 2.98
C PHE A 109 8.05 -0.64 4.48
N LYS A 110 8.89 0.05 5.27
CA LYS A 110 8.62 0.31 6.69
C LYS A 110 7.38 1.19 6.89
N PHE A 111 7.13 2.13 6.00
CA PHE A 111 5.91 2.92 6.03
C PHE A 111 4.69 2.03 5.77
N TYR A 112 4.71 1.21 4.73
CA TYR A 112 3.66 0.23 4.47
C TYR A 112 3.37 -0.67 5.68
N GLN A 113 4.41 -1.21 6.32
CA GLN A 113 4.24 -2.04 7.53
C GLN A 113 3.54 -1.32 8.68
N ARG A 114 3.76 0.00 8.83
CA ARG A 114 3.05 0.81 9.84
C ARG A 114 1.59 1.03 9.51
N LEU A 115 1.24 1.02 8.21
CA LEU A 115 -0.15 1.15 7.76
C LEU A 115 -0.92 -0.16 7.89
N GLU A 116 -0.22 -1.30 7.85
CA GLU A 116 -0.86 -2.61 7.92
C GLU A 116 -1.64 -2.77 9.22
N GLY A 117 -2.96 -3.01 9.09
CA GLY A 117 -3.87 -3.11 10.22
C GLY A 117 -4.19 -1.80 10.96
N ASN A 118 -3.66 -0.65 10.52
CA ASN A 118 -3.90 0.62 11.16
C ASN A 118 -5.20 1.29 10.68
N PRO A 119 -6.01 1.86 11.59
CA PRO A 119 -7.24 2.58 11.23
C PRO A 119 -7.04 3.74 10.25
N VAL A 120 -5.88 4.41 10.30
CA VAL A 120 -5.53 5.53 9.38
C VAL A 120 -5.57 5.08 7.92
N ALA A 121 -5.00 3.91 7.62
CA ALA A 121 -5.01 3.37 6.26
C ALA A 121 -6.43 3.05 5.77
N ARG A 122 -7.28 2.52 6.65
CA ARG A 122 -8.68 2.24 6.32
C ARG A 122 -9.47 3.54 6.09
N GLY A 123 -9.27 4.54 6.94
CA GLY A 123 -9.89 5.87 6.80
C GLY A 123 -9.53 6.51 5.46
N LEU A 124 -8.25 6.56 5.13
CA LEU A 124 -7.77 7.08 3.84
C LEU A 124 -8.38 6.32 2.66
N PHE A 125 -8.37 4.98 2.70
CA PHE A 125 -8.96 4.16 1.65
C PHE A 125 -10.44 4.50 1.43
N THR A 126 -11.22 4.62 2.53
CA THR A 126 -12.64 4.99 2.46
C THR A 126 -12.81 6.36 1.80
N THR A 127 -12.05 7.37 2.25
CA THR A 127 -12.10 8.72 1.69
C THR A 127 -11.79 8.74 0.19
N LEU A 128 -10.76 8.01 -0.24
CA LEU A 128 -10.40 7.92 -1.66
C LEU A 128 -11.49 7.22 -2.47
N VAL A 129 -12.04 6.10 -1.98
CA VAL A 129 -13.11 5.37 -2.67
C VAL A 129 -14.36 6.23 -2.79
N GLU A 130 -14.75 6.96 -1.75
CA GLU A 130 -15.89 7.87 -1.77
C GLU A 130 -15.69 9.00 -2.78
N ALA A 131 -14.51 9.63 -2.79
CA ALA A 131 -14.16 10.68 -3.75
C ALA A 131 -14.21 10.19 -5.20
N PHE A 132 -13.66 9.01 -5.48
CA PHE A 132 -13.72 8.40 -6.81
C PHE A 132 -15.15 8.04 -7.21
N THR A 133 -15.92 7.45 -6.30
CA THR A 133 -17.31 7.07 -6.54
C THR A 133 -18.15 8.30 -6.89
N GLN A 134 -17.95 9.39 -6.17
CA GLN A 134 -18.65 10.65 -6.41
C GLN A 134 -18.21 11.30 -7.74
N ALA A 135 -16.91 11.37 -7.99
CA ALA A 135 -16.36 11.96 -9.21
C ALA A 135 -16.78 11.22 -10.47
N CYS A 136 -16.88 9.89 -10.41
CA CYS A 136 -17.27 9.05 -11.54
C CYS A 136 -18.78 8.82 -11.65
N GLY A 137 -19.58 9.33 -10.72
CA GLY A 137 -21.04 9.12 -10.69
C GLY A 137 -21.43 7.63 -10.57
N ILE A 138 -20.58 6.82 -9.92
CA ILE A 138 -20.76 5.37 -9.82
C ILE A 138 -21.84 5.06 -8.78
N SER A 139 -22.88 4.32 -9.21
CA SER A 139 -23.88 3.81 -8.28
C SER A 139 -23.35 2.58 -7.53
N VAL A 140 -23.22 2.69 -6.21
CA VAL A 140 -22.75 1.59 -5.34
C VAL A 140 -23.77 0.44 -5.22
N LYS A 141 -24.97 0.60 -5.78
CA LYS A 141 -26.06 -0.38 -5.70
C LYS A 141 -25.80 -1.67 -6.49
N THR A 142 -24.91 -1.62 -7.48
CA THR A 142 -24.57 -2.78 -8.29
C THR A 142 -23.07 -3.03 -8.20
N GLN A 143 -22.66 -3.93 -7.34
CA GLN A 143 -21.26 -4.35 -7.23
C GLN A 143 -21.05 -5.62 -8.05
N ARG A 144 -20.06 -5.57 -8.95
CA ARG A 144 -19.54 -6.76 -9.60
C ARG A 144 -18.32 -7.22 -8.81
N THR A 145 -18.48 -8.32 -8.08
CA THR A 145 -17.33 -8.94 -7.39
C THR A 145 -16.61 -9.79 -8.42
N ASP A 146 -15.42 -9.35 -8.81
CA ASP A 146 -14.52 -10.18 -9.59
C ASP A 146 -13.61 -10.96 -8.65
N SER A 147 -13.41 -12.25 -8.93
CA SER A 147 -12.47 -13.06 -8.17
C SER A 147 -11.06 -12.71 -8.60
N PHE A 148 -10.29 -12.06 -7.73
CA PHE A 148 -8.87 -11.87 -7.95
C PHE A 148 -8.08 -12.78 -7.01
N PHE A 149 -6.99 -13.32 -7.54
CA PHE A 149 -6.06 -14.09 -6.71
C PHE A 149 -5.37 -13.16 -5.71
N VAL A 150 -5.66 -13.34 -4.42
CA VAL A 150 -4.93 -12.67 -3.34
C VAL A 150 -3.55 -13.32 -3.24
N HIS A 151 -2.62 -12.86 -4.04
CA HIS A 151 -1.23 -13.33 -3.99
C HIS A 151 -0.47 -12.97 -2.70
N GLY A 152 -1.04 -12.11 -1.85
CA GLY A 152 -0.36 -11.56 -0.68
C GLY A 152 0.04 -12.60 0.36
N TRP A 153 -0.84 -13.52 0.70
CA TRP A 153 -0.58 -14.55 1.72
C TRP A 153 0.31 -15.70 1.22
N LEU A 154 0.13 -16.11 -0.03
CA LEU A 154 0.91 -17.21 -0.63
C LEU A 154 2.39 -16.87 -0.84
N ARG A 155 2.76 -15.60 -0.88
CA ARG A 155 4.15 -15.16 -1.01
C ARG A 155 4.97 -15.29 0.28
N ILE A 156 4.31 -15.28 1.43
CA ILE A 156 4.97 -15.31 2.75
C ILE A 156 5.20 -16.75 3.20
N LEU A 157 4.34 -17.68 2.78
CA LEU A 157 4.49 -19.08 3.09
C LEU A 157 5.49 -19.74 2.12
N SER A 158 6.56 -20.31 2.65
CA SER A 158 7.39 -21.26 1.90
C SER A 158 6.49 -22.41 1.40
N ARG A 159 6.91 -23.15 0.36
CA ARG A 159 6.18 -24.34 -0.11
C ARG A 159 5.88 -25.32 1.02
N TYR A 160 6.78 -25.42 1.97
CA TYR A 160 6.61 -26.22 3.19
C TYR A 160 5.51 -25.64 4.11
N GLY A 161 5.51 -24.33 4.32
CA GLY A 161 4.48 -23.65 5.13
C GLY A 161 3.09 -23.80 4.51
N LEU A 162 2.96 -23.67 3.20
CA LEU A 162 1.71 -23.87 2.48
C LEU A 162 1.20 -25.31 2.63
N PHE A 163 2.08 -26.30 2.46
CA PHE A 163 1.74 -27.71 2.64
C PHE A 163 1.28 -27.98 4.09
N LYS A 164 1.98 -27.45 5.07
CA LYS A 164 1.64 -27.58 6.49
C LYS A 164 0.27 -27.00 6.81
N GLU A 165 -0.03 -25.78 6.33
CA GLU A 165 -1.33 -25.12 6.56
C GLU A 165 -2.48 -25.84 5.85
N THR A 166 -2.25 -26.32 4.63
CA THR A 166 -3.24 -27.13 3.90
C THR A 166 -3.57 -28.42 4.66
N LEU A 167 -2.55 -29.11 5.17
CA LEU A 167 -2.73 -30.34 5.93
C LEU A 167 -3.46 -30.06 7.27
N ALA A 168 -3.08 -29.01 7.98
CA ALA A 168 -3.75 -28.60 9.21
C ALA A 168 -5.24 -28.27 8.97
N THR A 169 -5.56 -27.57 7.88
CA THR A 169 -6.93 -27.24 7.49
C THR A 169 -7.74 -28.51 7.17
N PHE A 170 -7.15 -29.43 6.43
CA PHE A 170 -7.76 -30.74 6.14
C PHE A 170 -8.03 -31.54 7.42
N LEU A 171 -7.08 -31.61 8.34
CA LEU A 171 -7.23 -32.34 9.61
C LEU A 171 -8.33 -31.71 10.49
N ARG A 172 -8.43 -30.36 10.54
CA ARG A 172 -9.51 -29.68 11.26
C ARG A 172 -10.88 -29.99 10.65
N ALA A 173 -10.99 -29.99 9.32
CA ALA A 173 -12.21 -30.34 8.62
C ALA A 173 -12.59 -31.81 8.83
N LEU A 174 -11.62 -32.72 8.77
CA LEU A 174 -11.83 -34.14 9.01
C LEU A 174 -12.32 -34.42 10.45
N ARG A 175 -11.70 -33.78 11.45
CA ARG A 175 -12.15 -33.86 12.85
C ARG A 175 -13.59 -33.39 13.04
N LYS A 176 -13.99 -32.32 12.31
CA LYS A 176 -15.34 -31.76 12.40
C LYS A 176 -16.41 -32.62 11.72
N HIS A 177 -16.11 -33.15 10.53
CA HIS A 177 -17.10 -33.81 9.68
C HIS A 177 -17.08 -35.33 9.72
N GLN A 178 -15.92 -35.93 10.04
CA GLN A 178 -15.75 -37.39 10.08
C GLN A 178 -14.84 -37.83 11.24
N PRO A 179 -15.27 -37.70 12.49
CA PRO A 179 -14.46 -38.00 13.67
C PRO A 179 -13.91 -39.41 13.70
N GLY A 180 -14.68 -40.41 13.24
CA GLY A 180 -14.24 -41.80 13.20
C GLY A 180 -13.11 -42.09 12.20
N LEU A 181 -12.96 -41.27 11.16
CA LEU A 181 -11.78 -41.32 10.27
C LEU A 181 -10.59 -40.56 10.89
N TYR A 182 -10.84 -39.47 11.59
CA TYR A 182 -9.81 -38.70 12.26
C TYR A 182 -9.08 -39.52 13.33
N GLU A 183 -9.82 -40.33 14.11
CA GLU A 183 -9.26 -41.23 15.16
C GLU A 183 -8.33 -42.35 14.61
N LYS A 184 -8.46 -42.67 13.31
CA LYS A 184 -7.59 -43.63 12.64
C LYS A 184 -6.26 -43.04 12.20
N ILE A 185 -6.11 -41.70 12.27
CA ILE A 185 -4.87 -41.02 11.92
C ILE A 185 -3.88 -41.14 13.08
N SER A 186 -2.61 -41.36 12.75
CA SER A 186 -1.54 -41.45 13.76
C SER A 186 -1.54 -40.23 14.69
N PRO A 187 -1.53 -40.43 16.02
CA PRO A 187 -1.48 -39.32 16.99
C PRO A 187 -0.29 -38.39 16.77
N ALA A 188 0.85 -38.88 16.30
CA ALA A 188 2.02 -38.08 15.97
C ALA A 188 1.75 -37.06 14.85
N LEU A 189 0.93 -37.42 13.87
CA LEU A 189 0.57 -36.54 12.76
C LEU A 189 -0.38 -35.43 13.21
N SER A 190 -1.27 -35.70 14.17
CA SER A 190 -2.19 -34.68 14.70
C SER A 190 -1.49 -33.68 15.61
N GLN A 191 -0.52 -34.11 16.43
CA GLN A 191 0.27 -33.22 17.29
C GLN A 191 1.16 -32.26 16.50
N ASP A 192 1.86 -32.76 15.48
CA ASP A 192 2.79 -31.94 14.68
C ASP A 192 2.10 -30.80 13.90
N TYR A 193 0.81 -30.96 13.57
CA TYR A 193 0.09 -30.01 12.68
C TYR A 193 -1.03 -29.22 13.35
N LEU A 194 -1.52 -29.62 14.51
CA LEU A 194 -2.66 -28.97 15.17
C LEU A 194 -2.32 -28.23 16.48
N GLU A 195 -1.20 -28.56 17.13
CA GLU A 195 -0.84 -28.02 18.45
C GLU A 195 0.24 -26.92 18.42
N LYS A 196 0.32 -26.14 17.33
CA LYS A 196 1.19 -24.94 17.31
C LYS A 196 0.42 -23.70 16.94
#